data_a6c7f94299407e87813f27eaacc77cbc
#
_entry.id   a6c7f94299407e87813f27eaacc77cbc
#
_cell.length_a   1.000
_cell.length_b   1.000
_cell.length_c   1.000
_cell.angle_alpha   90.00
_cell.angle_beta   90.00
_cell.angle_gamma   90.00
#
_symmetry.space_group_name_H-M   'P 1'
#
loop_
_entity.id
_entity.type
_entity.pdbx_description
1 polymer ?
#
loop_
_entity_poly.entity_id
_entity_poly.type
_entity_poly.pdbx_seq_one_letter_code
_entity_poly.pdbx_strand_id
1 'polypeptide(L)'
;MRWLALMMAFALGCAPPALADNGRLDWPLRPRPAVLRMFDAPSPNWNPGHRGVDLAGVPDQPVYAAGAGTVVFAGELAGRTLVSIAHPGGLRTTYEPVRPAVRAGQLVDAGSAIGALITGHAGCSAAACLHWGAMWGAASRADYVDPLGLLASTRVRLKPLHR
;
A
#
# COMPACT_ATOMS: atom_id res chain seq x y z
N MET A 1 -37.94 32.33 40.19
CA MET A 1 -37.53 31.91 38.86
C MET A 1 -36.25 31.08 38.98
N ARG A 2 -36.34 29.74 38.83
CA ARG A 2 -35.19 28.81 39.02
C ARG A 2 -34.72 28.41 37.65
N TRP A 3 -33.50 28.77 37.27
CA TRP A 3 -32.84 28.36 36.02
C TRP A 3 -32.21 26.98 36.22
N LEU A 4 -32.72 25.95 35.52
CA LEU A 4 -32.09 24.64 35.42
C LEU A 4 -31.06 24.71 34.29
N ALA A 5 -29.78 24.64 34.64
CA ALA A 5 -28.68 24.46 33.70
C ALA A 5 -28.60 22.98 33.33
N LEU A 6 -28.89 22.67 32.06
CA LEU A 6 -28.75 21.33 31.47
C LEU A 6 -27.29 21.10 31.11
N MET A 7 -26.59 20.30 31.89
CA MET A 7 -25.22 19.86 31.59
C MET A 7 -25.29 18.74 30.55
N MET A 8 -24.89 19.06 29.33
CA MET A 8 -24.74 18.07 28.24
C MET A 8 -23.37 17.39 28.38
N ALA A 9 -23.34 16.15 28.87
CA ALA A 9 -22.12 15.35 28.95
C ALA A 9 -21.78 14.81 27.54
N PHE A 10 -20.70 15.32 26.94
CA PHE A 10 -20.10 14.73 25.75
C PHE A 10 -19.33 13.47 26.16
N ALA A 11 -19.88 12.32 25.82
CA ALA A 11 -19.14 11.05 25.91
C ALA A 11 -18.10 11.02 24.79
N LEU A 12 -16.81 11.21 25.12
CA LEU A 12 -15.70 10.88 24.22
C LEU A 12 -15.71 9.36 24.00
N GLY A 13 -16.26 8.93 22.89
CA GLY A 13 -16.13 7.54 22.43
C GLY A 13 -14.66 7.25 22.12
N CYS A 14 -13.98 6.51 22.99
CA CYS A 14 -12.68 5.96 22.72
C CYS A 14 -12.87 4.87 21.64
N ALA A 15 -12.47 5.15 20.39
CA ALA A 15 -12.43 4.14 19.35
C ALA A 15 -11.45 3.04 19.79
N PRO A 16 -11.81 1.73 19.63
CA PRO A 16 -10.89 0.66 19.98
C PRO A 16 -9.61 0.80 19.13
N PRO A 17 -8.42 0.51 19.69
CA PRO A 17 -7.20 0.51 18.91
C PRO A 17 -7.38 -0.49 17.76
N ALA A 18 -7.14 -0.03 16.52
CA ALA A 18 -7.06 -0.91 15.38
C ALA A 18 -6.05 -2.02 15.72
N LEU A 19 -6.47 -3.28 15.59
CA LEU A 19 -5.59 -4.43 15.81
C LEU A 19 -4.34 -4.20 14.99
N ALA A 20 -3.17 -4.21 15.66
CA ALA A 20 -1.89 -4.03 15.02
C ALA A 20 -1.79 -5.03 13.86
N ASP A 21 -1.77 -4.52 12.65
CA ASP A 21 -1.48 -5.30 11.46
C ASP A 21 -0.12 -5.96 11.69
N ASN A 22 -0.06 -7.29 11.62
CA ASN A 22 1.14 -8.10 11.92
C ASN A 22 2.28 -7.86 10.92
N GLY A 23 2.38 -6.66 10.32
CA GLY A 23 3.37 -6.30 9.32
C GLY A 23 3.19 -7.02 7.99
N ARG A 24 2.02 -7.60 7.75
CA ARG A 24 1.66 -8.28 6.51
C ARG A 24 0.88 -7.34 5.60
N LEU A 25 1.18 -7.43 4.32
CA LEU A 25 0.57 -6.59 3.30
C LEU A 25 -0.55 -7.35 2.57
N ASP A 26 -1.55 -6.58 2.09
CA ASP A 26 -2.58 -7.03 1.16
C ASP A 26 -2.22 -6.67 -0.29
N TRP A 27 -2.89 -7.30 -1.25
CA TRP A 27 -2.75 -6.94 -2.65
C TRP A 27 -3.24 -5.51 -2.91
N PRO A 28 -2.45 -4.67 -3.61
CA PRO A 28 -2.83 -3.29 -3.91
C PRO A 28 -3.85 -3.16 -5.05
N LEU A 29 -4.10 -4.23 -5.81
CA LEU A 29 -5.11 -4.31 -6.85
C LEU A 29 -6.11 -5.43 -6.55
N ARG A 30 -7.35 -5.25 -6.97
CA ARG A 30 -8.43 -6.25 -6.81
C ARG A 30 -9.21 -6.40 -8.11
N PRO A 31 -9.50 -7.66 -8.54
CA PRO A 31 -9.11 -8.93 -7.93
C PRO A 31 -7.59 -9.11 -7.90
N ARG A 32 -7.08 -10.17 -7.24
CA ARG A 32 -5.64 -10.48 -7.19
C ARG A 32 -5.04 -10.43 -8.60
N PRO A 33 -4.04 -9.56 -8.85
CA PRO A 33 -3.47 -9.37 -10.16
C PRO A 33 -2.49 -10.49 -10.55
N ALA A 34 -2.24 -10.64 -11.84
CA ALA A 34 -1.08 -11.39 -12.33
C ALA A 34 0.19 -10.54 -12.10
N VAL A 35 1.28 -11.21 -11.70
CA VAL A 35 2.62 -10.61 -11.63
C VAL A 35 3.27 -10.74 -13.00
N LEU A 36 3.57 -9.62 -13.65
CA LEU A 36 4.16 -9.57 -14.99
C LEU A 36 5.69 -9.47 -14.95
N ARG A 37 6.23 -8.81 -13.93
CA ARG A 37 7.67 -8.70 -13.72
C ARG A 37 7.97 -8.86 -12.23
N MET A 38 8.91 -9.73 -11.94
CA MET A 38 9.33 -10.05 -10.58
C MET A 38 10.32 -9.03 -10.05
N PHE A 39 10.47 -9.01 -8.72
CA PHE A 39 11.50 -8.27 -8.02
C PHE A 39 12.90 -8.77 -8.41
N ASP A 40 13.81 -7.82 -8.68
CA ASP A 40 15.20 -8.06 -9.02
C ASP A 40 16.04 -6.85 -8.59
N ALA A 41 16.34 -6.73 -7.30
CA ALA A 41 17.19 -5.67 -6.77
C ALA A 41 18.61 -6.16 -6.63
N PRO A 42 19.56 -5.63 -7.42
CA PRO A 42 20.96 -6.00 -7.32
C PRO A 42 21.65 -5.37 -6.10
N SER A 43 22.78 -5.94 -5.69
CA SER A 43 23.70 -5.32 -4.77
C SER A 43 24.96 -4.88 -5.55
N PRO A 44 25.40 -3.61 -5.44
CA PRO A 44 24.77 -2.48 -4.73
C PRO A 44 23.47 -2.02 -5.43
N ASN A 45 22.56 -1.43 -4.65
CA ASN A 45 21.19 -1.15 -5.06
C ASN A 45 21.04 -0.04 -6.14
N TRP A 46 22.09 0.66 -6.53
CA TRP A 46 22.10 1.64 -7.64
C TRP A 46 22.30 0.99 -9.03
N ASN A 47 22.68 -0.28 -9.09
CA ASN A 47 22.81 -1.00 -10.34
C ASN A 47 21.43 -1.15 -11.03
N PRO A 48 21.38 -1.31 -12.36
CA PRO A 48 20.15 -1.62 -13.07
C PRO A 48 19.45 -2.86 -12.47
N GLY A 49 18.12 -2.77 -12.26
CA GLY A 49 17.34 -3.84 -11.67
C GLY A 49 15.86 -3.45 -11.57
N HIS A 50 15.09 -4.21 -10.79
CA HIS A 50 13.65 -4.00 -10.59
C HIS A 50 13.31 -4.01 -9.09
N ARG A 51 13.11 -2.82 -8.49
CA ARG A 51 12.96 -2.63 -7.04
C ARG A 51 11.51 -2.75 -6.56
N GLY A 52 10.77 -3.65 -7.18
CA GLY A 52 9.38 -3.96 -6.90
C GLY A 52 8.90 -5.07 -7.79
N VAL A 53 7.59 -5.20 -7.93
CA VAL A 53 6.92 -6.09 -8.87
C VAL A 53 5.97 -5.31 -9.75
N ASP A 54 5.81 -5.71 -11.01
CA ASP A 54 4.82 -5.12 -11.88
C ASP A 54 3.59 -6.01 -11.93
N LEU A 55 2.45 -5.42 -11.60
CA LEU A 55 1.17 -6.08 -11.47
C LEU A 55 0.25 -5.67 -12.62
N ALA A 56 -0.35 -6.66 -13.29
CA ALA A 56 -1.32 -6.41 -14.35
C ALA A 56 -2.57 -5.70 -13.83
N GLY A 57 -3.02 -4.68 -14.56
CA GLY A 57 -4.22 -3.92 -14.27
C GLY A 57 -4.84 -3.31 -15.50
N VAL A 58 -5.83 -2.45 -15.30
CA VAL A 58 -6.49 -1.67 -16.34
C VAL A 58 -6.50 -0.19 -15.96
N PRO A 59 -6.55 0.73 -16.93
CA PRO A 59 -6.67 2.16 -16.64
C PRO A 59 -7.88 2.46 -15.74
N ASP A 60 -7.70 3.42 -14.85
CA ASP A 60 -8.68 3.87 -13.85
C ASP A 60 -9.07 2.83 -12.79
N GLN A 61 -8.43 1.66 -12.78
CA GLN A 61 -8.60 0.67 -11.71
C GLN A 61 -8.20 1.26 -10.36
N PRO A 62 -9.04 1.10 -9.31
CA PRO A 62 -8.68 1.54 -7.96
C PRO A 62 -7.40 0.87 -7.45
N VAL A 63 -6.50 1.66 -6.89
CA VAL A 63 -5.30 1.20 -6.20
C VAL A 63 -5.52 1.36 -4.69
N TYR A 64 -5.19 0.35 -3.92
CA TYR A 64 -5.44 0.28 -2.49
C TYR A 64 -4.14 0.28 -1.69
N ALA A 65 -4.16 0.88 -0.50
CA ALA A 65 -3.08 0.76 0.48
C ALA A 65 -2.90 -0.69 0.87
N ALA A 66 -1.71 -1.25 0.67
CA ALA A 66 -1.42 -2.64 1.00
C ALA A 66 -1.37 -2.90 2.51
N GLY A 67 -1.18 -1.87 3.32
CA GLY A 67 -1.19 -1.90 4.77
C GLY A 67 -1.59 -0.54 5.34
N ALA A 68 -1.96 -0.50 6.62
CA ALA A 68 -2.22 0.76 7.32
C ALA A 68 -0.93 1.59 7.45
N GLY A 69 -1.05 2.92 7.39
CA GLY A 69 0.11 3.80 7.48
C GLY A 69 -0.18 5.26 7.23
N THR A 70 0.89 6.03 7.07
CA THR A 70 0.83 7.45 6.73
C THR A 70 1.34 7.65 5.31
N VAL A 71 0.57 8.36 4.48
CA VAL A 71 1.02 8.78 3.15
C VAL A 71 2.20 9.75 3.33
N VAL A 72 3.38 9.39 2.86
CA VAL A 72 4.57 10.25 2.94
C VAL A 72 4.84 11.00 1.65
N PHE A 73 4.25 10.55 0.55
CA PHE A 73 4.29 11.23 -0.75
C PHE A 73 3.06 10.86 -1.58
N ALA A 74 2.50 11.84 -2.29
CA ALA A 74 1.44 11.65 -3.28
C ALA A 74 1.54 12.77 -4.31
N GLY A 75 1.88 12.44 -5.57
CA GLY A 75 2.10 13.43 -6.62
C GLY A 75 3.06 12.97 -7.69
N GLU A 76 3.65 13.94 -8.40
CA GLU A 76 4.62 13.71 -9.46
C GLU A 76 6.06 13.83 -8.93
N LEU A 77 6.90 12.88 -9.29
CA LEU A 77 8.33 12.86 -9.00
C LEU A 77 9.10 12.40 -10.24
N ALA A 78 9.94 13.24 -10.78
CA ALA A 78 10.76 12.97 -11.97
C ALA A 78 9.92 12.44 -13.17
N GLY A 79 8.78 13.10 -13.44
CA GLY A 79 7.88 12.73 -14.54
C GLY A 79 7.01 11.49 -14.31
N ARG A 80 6.96 10.96 -13.08
CA ARG A 80 6.17 9.80 -12.70
C ARG A 80 5.25 10.13 -11.55
N THR A 81 3.98 9.79 -11.68
CA THR A 81 3.00 9.98 -10.60
C THR A 81 2.98 8.77 -9.68
N LEU A 82 3.10 9.01 -8.39
CA LEU A 82 3.16 7.91 -7.42
C LEU A 82 2.55 8.28 -6.06
N VAL A 83 2.21 7.25 -5.30
CA VAL A 83 1.89 7.33 -3.87
C VAL A 83 2.92 6.50 -3.10
N SER A 84 3.40 7.03 -1.97
CA SER A 84 4.28 6.30 -1.04
C SER A 84 3.70 6.34 0.36
N ILE A 85 3.66 5.18 1.04
CA ILE A 85 3.09 5.02 2.37
C ILE A 85 4.16 4.48 3.31
N ALA A 86 4.34 5.16 4.45
CA ALA A 86 5.15 4.66 5.55
C ALA A 86 4.26 3.86 6.51
N HIS A 87 4.65 2.62 6.77
CA HIS A 87 3.97 1.70 7.68
C HIS A 87 4.67 1.65 9.04
N PRO A 88 3.99 1.16 10.10
CA PRO A 88 4.64 0.87 11.37
C PRO A 88 5.87 -0.03 11.18
N GLY A 89 6.90 0.14 12.03
CA GLY A 89 8.12 -0.66 11.96
C GLY A 89 9.13 -0.22 10.90
N GLY A 90 8.87 0.86 10.14
CA GLY A 90 9.82 1.45 9.19
C GLY A 90 9.75 0.90 7.77
N LEU A 91 8.79 0.03 7.47
CA LEU A 91 8.48 -0.39 6.10
C LEU A 91 7.87 0.78 5.33
N ARG A 92 8.22 0.91 4.06
CA ARG A 92 7.59 1.84 3.12
C ARG A 92 7.17 1.09 1.86
N THR A 93 5.95 1.36 1.37
CA THR A 93 5.49 0.88 0.06
C THR A 93 5.31 2.04 -0.91
N THR A 94 5.49 1.74 -2.20
CA THR A 94 5.36 2.71 -3.30
C THR A 94 4.51 2.12 -4.40
N TYR A 95 3.64 2.94 -4.98
CA TYR A 95 2.64 2.57 -5.99
C TYR A 95 2.77 3.52 -7.18
N GLU A 96 3.09 3.00 -8.37
CA GLU A 96 3.41 3.78 -9.57
C GLU A 96 3.02 3.02 -10.85
N PRO A 97 2.42 3.69 -11.86
CA PRO A 97 1.93 5.05 -11.85
C PRO A 97 0.51 5.12 -11.27
N VAL A 98 0.25 6.07 -10.39
CA VAL A 98 -1.05 6.23 -9.74
C VAL A 98 -1.46 7.70 -9.78
N ARG A 99 -2.68 8.00 -10.26
CA ARG A 99 -3.32 9.30 -10.05
C ARG A 99 -3.82 9.34 -8.59
N PRO A 100 -3.19 10.14 -7.70
CA PRO A 100 -3.49 10.09 -6.28
C PRO A 100 -4.91 10.59 -5.96
N ALA A 101 -5.57 9.94 -4.98
CA ALA A 101 -6.79 10.42 -4.32
C ALA A 101 -6.55 10.77 -2.84
N VAL A 102 -5.29 10.71 -2.42
CA VAL A 102 -4.81 11.03 -1.06
C VAL A 102 -3.72 12.08 -1.11
N ARG A 103 -3.35 12.65 0.05
CA ARG A 103 -2.28 13.64 0.19
C ARG A 103 -1.26 13.25 1.24
N ALA A 104 -0.06 13.80 1.16
CA ALA A 104 0.97 13.62 2.18
C ALA A 104 0.46 14.03 3.57
N GLY A 105 0.82 13.26 4.60
CA GLY A 105 0.35 13.40 5.97
C GLY A 105 -0.98 12.69 6.27
N GLN A 106 -1.70 12.20 5.27
CA GLN A 106 -2.97 11.48 5.47
C GLN A 106 -2.73 10.08 6.04
N LEU A 107 -3.49 9.72 7.08
CA LEU A 107 -3.57 8.35 7.58
C LEU A 107 -4.47 7.53 6.67
N VAL A 108 -4.09 6.29 6.40
CA VAL A 108 -4.85 5.32 5.62
C VAL A 108 -4.85 3.96 6.32
N ASP A 109 -5.97 3.28 6.26
CA ASP A 109 -6.08 1.89 6.69
C ASP A 109 -5.68 0.93 5.56
N ALA A 110 -5.34 -0.31 5.90
CA ALA A 110 -5.16 -1.37 4.93
C ALA A 110 -6.43 -1.52 4.06
N GLY A 111 -6.26 -1.55 2.74
CA GLY A 111 -7.38 -1.62 1.80
C GLY A 111 -8.10 -0.30 1.53
N SER A 112 -7.67 0.83 2.09
CA SER A 112 -8.16 2.16 1.69
C SER A 112 -7.77 2.47 0.25
N ALA A 113 -8.71 3.00 -0.55
CA ALA A 113 -8.40 3.48 -1.90
C ALA A 113 -7.47 4.70 -1.82
N ILE A 114 -6.32 4.64 -2.50
CA ILE A 114 -5.30 5.69 -2.50
C ILE A 114 -5.18 6.42 -3.82
N GLY A 115 -5.84 5.93 -4.85
CA GLY A 115 -5.86 6.54 -6.18
C GLY A 115 -6.34 5.57 -7.25
N ALA A 116 -6.09 5.94 -8.49
CA ALA A 116 -6.44 5.16 -9.67
C ALA A 116 -5.17 4.86 -10.50
N LEU A 117 -5.07 3.64 -10.99
CA LEU A 117 -3.99 3.21 -11.88
C LEU A 117 -4.08 3.99 -13.20
N ILE A 118 -2.95 4.51 -13.67
CA ILE A 118 -2.87 5.13 -14.99
C ILE A 118 -1.93 4.35 -15.90
N THR A 119 -2.01 4.62 -17.19
CA THR A 119 -1.08 4.07 -18.20
C THR A 119 0.29 4.73 -18.12
N GLY A 120 1.28 4.19 -18.85
CA GLY A 120 2.59 4.82 -19.02
C GLY A 120 3.74 4.14 -18.26
N HIS A 121 3.49 3.00 -17.60
CA HIS A 121 4.58 2.20 -17.02
C HIS A 121 5.43 1.56 -18.12
N ALA A 122 6.74 1.84 -18.12
CA ALA A 122 7.66 1.34 -19.12
C ALA A 122 7.76 -0.20 -19.08
N GLY A 123 7.64 -0.84 -20.26
CA GLY A 123 7.71 -2.30 -20.38
C GLY A 123 6.44 -3.04 -19.94
N CYS A 124 5.34 -2.34 -19.72
CA CYS A 124 4.05 -2.95 -19.40
C CYS A 124 3.51 -3.75 -20.59
N SER A 125 3.16 -5.02 -20.37
CA SER A 125 2.55 -5.90 -21.35
C SER A 125 1.04 -6.05 -21.21
N ALA A 126 0.42 -5.36 -20.21
CA ALA A 126 -1.02 -5.31 -20.01
C ALA A 126 -1.59 -3.93 -20.41
N ALA A 127 -2.91 -3.74 -20.29
CA ALA A 127 -3.56 -2.45 -20.55
C ALA A 127 -3.05 -1.33 -19.63
N ALA A 128 -2.71 -1.65 -18.38
CA ALA A 128 -1.93 -0.85 -17.44
C ALA A 128 -1.16 -1.76 -16.51
N CYS A 129 -0.04 -1.28 -15.95
CA CYS A 129 0.74 -2.02 -14.96
C CYS A 129 1.00 -1.14 -13.75
N LEU A 130 0.80 -1.70 -12.56
CA LEU A 130 1.19 -1.09 -11.31
C LEU A 130 2.56 -1.62 -10.90
N HIS A 131 3.58 -0.77 -10.88
CA HIS A 131 4.80 -1.05 -10.16
C HIS A 131 4.54 -0.89 -8.66
N TRP A 132 4.73 -1.96 -7.91
CA TRP A 132 4.55 -2.00 -6.46
C TRP A 132 5.87 -2.34 -5.79
N GLY A 133 6.47 -1.35 -5.10
CA GLY A 133 7.74 -1.47 -4.41
C GLY A 133 7.58 -1.52 -2.91
N ALA A 134 8.56 -2.14 -2.24
CA ALA A 134 8.71 -2.14 -0.79
C ALA A 134 10.17 -1.94 -0.39
N MET A 135 10.40 -1.19 0.69
CA MET A 135 11.74 -0.96 1.22
C MET A 135 11.72 -0.72 2.72
N TRP A 136 12.81 -1.04 3.40
CA TRP A 136 13.07 -0.65 4.77
C TRP A 136 14.00 0.57 4.83
N GLY A 137 13.87 1.34 5.89
CA GLY A 137 14.73 2.48 6.17
C GLY A 137 14.42 3.75 5.38
N ALA A 138 15.33 4.73 5.50
CA ALA A 138 15.23 5.99 4.78
C ALA A 138 15.61 5.81 3.30
N ALA A 139 15.05 6.65 2.40
CA ALA A 139 15.30 6.57 0.96
C ALA A 139 16.79 6.60 0.57
N SER A 140 17.63 7.31 1.34
CA SER A 140 19.10 7.39 1.14
C SER A 140 19.84 6.08 1.48
N ARG A 141 19.19 5.17 2.24
CA ARG A 141 19.74 3.88 2.66
C ARG A 141 18.68 2.80 2.52
N ALA A 142 17.90 2.88 1.45
CA ALA A 142 16.80 1.95 1.22
C ALA A 142 17.31 0.53 1.05
N ASP A 143 16.80 -0.37 1.87
CA ASP A 143 16.91 -1.81 1.69
C ASP A 143 15.64 -2.31 1.00
N TYR A 144 15.73 -2.50 -0.33
CA TYR A 144 14.61 -2.93 -1.14
C TYR A 144 14.32 -4.42 -0.93
N VAL A 145 13.06 -4.74 -0.77
CA VAL A 145 12.60 -6.11 -0.53
C VAL A 145 11.47 -6.48 -1.49
N ASP A 146 11.36 -7.78 -1.78
CA ASP A 146 10.23 -8.30 -2.57
C ASP A 146 8.91 -8.12 -1.81
N PRO A 147 7.98 -7.28 -2.29
CA PRO A 147 6.71 -7.08 -1.62
C PRO A 147 5.84 -8.33 -1.57
N LEU A 148 6.03 -9.30 -2.48
CA LEU A 148 5.29 -10.56 -2.46
C LEU A 148 5.62 -11.40 -1.22
N GLY A 149 6.84 -11.31 -0.71
CA GLY A 149 7.26 -11.96 0.54
C GLY A 149 6.58 -11.39 1.79
N LEU A 150 6.02 -10.17 1.69
CA LEU A 150 5.33 -9.48 2.77
C LEU A 150 3.82 -9.70 2.76
N LEU A 151 3.26 -10.35 1.73
CA LEU A 151 1.82 -10.59 1.64
C LEU A 151 1.30 -11.48 2.78
N ALA A 152 0.10 -11.17 3.25
CA ALA A 152 -0.63 -12.03 4.15
C ALA A 152 -0.89 -13.39 3.49
N SER A 153 -0.34 -14.46 4.07
CA SER A 153 -0.66 -15.81 3.61
C SER A 153 -2.12 -16.09 3.95
N THR A 154 -2.93 -16.44 2.95
CA THR A 154 -4.27 -16.99 3.22
C THR A 154 -4.10 -18.25 4.07
N ARG A 155 -4.63 -18.24 5.31
CA ARG A 155 -4.63 -19.45 6.14
C ARG A 155 -5.47 -20.50 5.43
N VAL A 156 -4.83 -21.52 4.86
CA VAL A 156 -5.53 -22.71 4.36
C VAL A 156 -6.05 -23.46 5.57
N ARG A 157 -7.36 -23.39 5.82
CA ARG A 157 -8.02 -24.31 6.79
C ARG A 157 -8.22 -25.65 6.07
N LEU A 158 -7.38 -26.61 6.40
CA LEU A 158 -7.63 -27.99 6.01
C LEU A 158 -8.91 -28.44 6.74
N LYS A 159 -9.94 -28.86 5.98
CA LYS A 159 -11.10 -29.54 6.57
C LYS A 159 -10.65 -30.94 7.00
N PRO A 160 -11.00 -31.39 8.23
CA PRO A 160 -10.78 -32.77 8.61
C PRO A 160 -11.52 -33.68 7.61
N LEU A 161 -10.83 -34.68 7.12
CA LEU A 161 -11.47 -35.77 6.38
C LEU A 161 -12.24 -36.60 7.41
N HIS A 162 -13.58 -36.50 7.40
CA HIS A 162 -14.41 -37.43 8.15
C HIS A 162 -14.29 -38.80 7.45
N ARG A 163 -13.75 -39.80 8.17
CA ARG A 163 -13.86 -41.22 7.80
C ARG A 163 -15.20 -41.72 8.23
#